data_f0a423d869c595b067d74123ceb25055
#
_entry.id   f0a423d869c595b067d74123ceb25055
#
_cell.length_a   1.000
_cell.length_b   1.000
_cell.length_c   1.000
_cell.angle_alpha   90.00
_cell.angle_beta   90.00
_cell.angle_gamma   90.00
#
_symmetry.space_group_name_H-M   'P 1'
#
loop_
_entity.id
_entity.type
_entity.pdbx_description
1 polymer ?
#
loop_
_entity_poly.entity_id
_entity_poly.type
_entity_poly.pdbx_seq_one_letter_code
_entity_poly.pdbx_strand_id
1 'polypeptide(L)'
;YDLTAYAPQIMQNMADAQHSNGAMPTTAPEYVIFEGPGMDVFAESPEWGGSLVIFPFMYYETYGDDSLIKKYYPNMRRYVDYLKTRADKGILSFGLGDWYDYGDFRAGFSRNTPVPLVATAHYYMTVMYLVQAAKMVGNDFDIHYYTSLAQDIMVAFNKCFLHKDTAQYGTGSQCSNALPLFLQMTQDADKPVSYTHLRAHETVL
;
A
#
# COMPACT_ATOMS: atom_id res chain seq x y z
N TYR A 1 24.19 4.57 6.14
CA TYR A 1 24.46 3.19 6.61
C TYR A 1 24.46 2.26 5.39
N ASP A 2 25.38 1.29 5.38
CA ASP A 2 25.38 0.22 4.40
C ASP A 2 24.42 -0.90 4.85
N LEU A 3 23.39 -1.19 4.05
CA LEU A 3 22.39 -2.21 4.34
C LEU A 3 22.60 -3.50 3.52
N THR A 4 23.68 -3.60 2.75
CA THR A 4 23.90 -4.76 1.86
C THR A 4 23.92 -6.10 2.61
N ALA A 5 24.44 -6.12 3.83
CA ALA A 5 24.44 -7.31 4.68
C ALA A 5 23.10 -7.57 5.37
N TYR A 6 22.32 -6.52 5.66
CA TYR A 6 21.07 -6.64 6.42
C TYR A 6 19.85 -6.85 5.54
N ALA A 7 19.78 -6.23 4.36
CA ALA A 7 18.62 -6.29 3.50
C ALA A 7 18.21 -7.72 3.12
N PRO A 8 19.16 -8.63 2.75
CA PRO A 8 18.81 -10.02 2.50
C PRO A 8 18.21 -10.73 3.71
N GLN A 9 18.70 -10.44 4.94
CA GLN A 9 18.15 -11.03 6.15
C GLN A 9 16.78 -10.47 6.51
N ILE A 10 16.55 -9.16 6.31
CA ILE A 10 15.22 -8.53 6.49
C ILE A 10 14.21 -9.20 5.56
N MET A 11 14.57 -9.36 4.29
CA MET A 11 13.70 -10.02 3.31
C MET A 11 13.44 -11.49 3.66
N GLN A 12 14.48 -12.21 4.15
CA GLN A 12 14.29 -13.60 4.59
C GLN A 12 13.33 -13.67 5.77
N ASN A 13 13.47 -12.80 6.78
CA ASN A 13 12.57 -12.75 7.92
C ASN A 13 11.12 -12.47 7.50
N MET A 14 10.91 -11.53 6.56
CA MET A 14 9.57 -11.27 6.02
C MET A 14 9.01 -12.47 5.25
N ALA A 15 9.83 -13.14 4.44
CA ALA A 15 9.41 -14.32 3.70
C ALA A 15 9.05 -15.50 4.61
N ASP A 16 9.83 -15.70 5.69
CA ASP A 16 9.59 -16.76 6.68
C ASP A 16 8.35 -16.49 7.55
N ALA A 17 8.04 -15.21 7.80
CA ALA A 17 6.84 -14.79 8.53
C ALA A 17 5.57 -14.81 7.66
N GLN A 18 5.69 -14.91 6.33
CA GLN A 18 4.53 -14.94 5.44
C GLN A 18 3.66 -16.18 5.70
N HIS A 19 2.40 -15.97 6.02
CA HIS A 19 1.44 -17.04 6.27
C HIS A 19 1.18 -17.89 5.01
N SER A 20 0.70 -19.11 5.21
CA SER A 20 0.43 -20.06 4.11
C SER A 20 -0.62 -19.53 3.10
N ASN A 21 -1.56 -18.70 3.55
CA ASN A 21 -2.54 -18.04 2.70
C ASN A 21 -2.00 -16.81 1.96
N GLY A 22 -0.75 -16.40 2.22
CA GLY A 22 -0.10 -15.25 1.62
C GLY A 22 -0.14 -13.97 2.46
N ALA A 23 -0.88 -13.94 3.57
CA ALA A 23 -0.93 -12.78 4.47
C ALA A 23 0.45 -12.44 5.04
N MET A 24 0.65 -11.15 5.33
CA MET A 24 1.83 -10.65 6.01
C MET A 24 1.44 -10.15 7.40
N PRO A 25 2.06 -10.65 8.47
CA PRO A 25 1.90 -10.05 9.78
C PRO A 25 2.54 -8.66 9.82
N THR A 26 2.13 -7.83 10.76
CA THR A 26 2.68 -6.48 10.92
C THR A 26 4.12 -6.46 11.43
N THR A 27 4.60 -7.55 11.97
CA THR A 27 6.01 -7.70 12.41
C THR A 27 6.64 -8.94 11.82
N ALA A 28 7.90 -8.85 11.43
CA ALA A 28 8.69 -9.97 10.93
C ALA A 28 10.09 -9.94 11.57
N PRO A 29 10.45 -10.92 12.44
CA PRO A 29 9.68 -12.09 12.86
C PRO A 29 8.38 -11.75 13.59
N GLU A 30 7.37 -12.61 13.46
CA GLU A 30 6.10 -12.47 14.19
C GLU A 30 6.28 -12.93 15.64
N TYR A 31 6.75 -12.02 16.51
CA TYR A 31 7.00 -12.30 17.94
C TYR A 31 5.79 -11.93 18.83
N VAL A 32 4.79 -11.29 18.28
CA VAL A 32 3.52 -10.96 18.94
C VAL A 32 2.37 -11.35 18.03
N ILE A 33 1.47 -12.17 18.55
CA ILE A 33 0.22 -12.50 17.88
C ILE A 33 -0.85 -11.57 18.44
N PHE A 34 -1.42 -10.73 17.59
CA PHE A 34 -2.47 -9.79 17.96
C PHE A 34 -3.83 -10.51 17.86
N GLU A 35 -4.35 -10.91 19.02
CA GLU A 35 -5.64 -11.63 19.13
C GLU A 35 -6.57 -10.92 20.13
N GLY A 36 -7.86 -11.02 19.88
CA GLY A 36 -8.90 -10.50 20.76
C GLY A 36 -9.58 -9.22 20.26
N PRO A 37 -10.63 -8.75 20.93
CA PRO A 37 -11.45 -7.64 20.50
C PRO A 37 -10.63 -6.36 20.28
N GLY A 38 -10.65 -5.81 19.05
CA GLY A 38 -9.95 -4.57 18.69
C GLY A 38 -8.43 -4.73 18.47
N MET A 39 -7.87 -5.95 18.54
CA MET A 39 -6.45 -6.22 18.29
C MET A 39 -6.21 -6.70 16.84
N ASP A 40 -7.24 -7.16 16.16
CA ASP A 40 -7.20 -7.65 14.79
C ASP A 40 -6.67 -6.62 13.78
N VAL A 41 -6.89 -5.32 14.04
CA VAL A 41 -6.35 -4.22 13.22
C VAL A 41 -4.82 -4.14 13.25
N PHE A 42 -4.18 -4.73 14.27
CA PHE A 42 -2.73 -4.81 14.39
C PHE A 42 -2.16 -6.13 13.85
N ALA A 43 -3.01 -7.12 13.59
CA ALA A 43 -2.55 -8.42 13.09
C ALA A 43 -2.02 -8.33 11.65
N GLU A 44 -2.71 -7.57 10.83
CA GLU A 44 -2.32 -7.33 9.44
C GLU A 44 -2.74 -5.93 8.99
N SER A 45 -1.91 -5.30 8.17
CA SER A 45 -2.19 -3.98 7.61
C SER A 45 -1.55 -3.85 6.23
N PRO A 46 -2.30 -3.48 5.18
CA PRO A 46 -1.75 -3.31 3.84
C PRO A 46 -0.62 -2.27 3.78
N GLU A 47 -0.69 -1.26 4.64
CA GLU A 47 0.30 -0.19 4.76
C GLU A 47 1.68 -0.74 5.20
N TRP A 48 1.71 -1.76 6.03
CA TRP A 48 2.93 -2.39 6.53
C TRP A 48 3.30 -3.66 5.78
N GLY A 49 2.34 -4.52 5.48
CA GLY A 49 2.57 -5.77 4.75
C GLY A 49 3.11 -5.55 3.33
N GLY A 50 2.78 -4.40 2.72
CA GLY A 50 3.34 -3.96 1.43
C GLY A 50 4.87 -3.86 1.42
N SER A 51 5.52 -3.77 2.60
CA SER A 51 6.98 -3.75 2.72
C SER A 51 7.65 -4.96 2.06
N LEU A 52 7.01 -6.13 2.08
CA LEU A 52 7.51 -7.34 1.39
C LEU A 52 7.73 -7.09 -0.11
N VAL A 53 6.92 -6.24 -0.72
CA VAL A 53 6.99 -5.93 -2.16
C VAL A 53 7.82 -4.68 -2.43
N ILE A 54 7.72 -3.65 -1.59
CA ILE A 54 8.33 -2.34 -1.81
C ILE A 54 9.81 -2.31 -1.41
N PHE A 55 10.17 -2.93 -0.29
CA PHE A 55 11.54 -2.88 0.24
C PHE A 55 12.61 -3.39 -0.74
N PRO A 56 12.40 -4.49 -1.51
CA PRO A 56 13.35 -4.91 -2.53
C PRO A 56 13.62 -3.87 -3.62
N PHE A 57 12.64 -3.03 -3.94
CA PHE A 57 12.84 -1.93 -4.89
C PHE A 57 13.64 -0.79 -4.30
N MET A 58 13.41 -0.43 -3.05
CA MET A 58 14.24 0.56 -2.33
C MET A 58 15.71 0.10 -2.28
N TYR A 59 15.94 -1.19 -2.08
CA TYR A 59 17.26 -1.80 -2.12
C TYR A 59 17.87 -1.70 -3.53
N TYR A 60 17.10 -2.07 -4.56
CA TYR A 60 17.52 -1.96 -5.95
C TYR A 60 17.86 -0.52 -6.36
N GLU A 61 17.02 0.45 -6.00
CA GLU A 61 17.25 1.87 -6.29
C GLU A 61 18.51 2.40 -5.61
N THR A 62 18.84 1.87 -4.43
CA THR A 62 20.01 2.33 -3.64
C THR A 62 21.30 1.67 -4.09
N TYR A 63 21.29 0.38 -4.42
CA TYR A 63 22.48 -0.44 -4.65
C TYR A 63 22.63 -0.98 -6.07
N GLY A 64 21.62 -0.85 -6.92
CA GLY A 64 21.60 -1.39 -8.28
C GLY A 64 21.45 -2.92 -8.34
N ASP A 65 21.17 -3.58 -7.22
CA ASP A 65 21.07 -5.04 -7.11
C ASP A 65 19.61 -5.50 -7.09
N ASP A 66 19.18 -6.20 -8.14
CA ASP A 66 17.83 -6.72 -8.31
C ASP A 66 17.61 -8.12 -7.74
N SER A 67 18.60 -8.69 -7.08
CA SER A 67 18.60 -10.07 -6.59
C SER A 67 17.47 -10.35 -5.61
N LEU A 68 17.12 -9.39 -4.74
CA LEU A 68 16.03 -9.51 -3.78
C LEU A 68 14.67 -9.54 -4.50
N ILE A 69 14.48 -8.73 -5.54
CA ILE A 69 13.25 -8.73 -6.34
C ILE A 69 13.08 -10.11 -6.98
N LYS A 70 14.11 -10.62 -7.65
CA LYS A 70 14.08 -11.91 -8.33
C LYS A 70 13.83 -13.07 -7.36
N LYS A 71 14.56 -13.09 -6.23
CA LYS A 71 14.45 -14.16 -5.23
C LYS A 71 13.08 -14.23 -4.59
N TYR A 72 12.52 -13.07 -4.20
CA TYR A 72 11.27 -13.01 -3.42
C TYR A 72 10.02 -12.72 -4.27
N TYR A 73 10.14 -12.71 -5.59
CA TYR A 73 9.01 -12.55 -6.51
C TYR A 73 7.82 -13.49 -6.21
N PRO A 74 8.02 -14.79 -5.93
CA PRO A 74 6.91 -15.67 -5.57
C PRO A 74 6.19 -15.25 -4.27
N ASN A 75 6.92 -14.69 -3.30
CA ASN A 75 6.34 -14.19 -2.06
C ASN A 75 5.52 -12.92 -2.31
N MET A 76 6.03 -12.01 -3.15
CA MET A 76 5.31 -10.80 -3.55
C MET A 76 3.98 -11.14 -4.23
N ARG A 77 3.98 -12.11 -5.16
CA ARG A 77 2.76 -12.59 -5.81
C ARG A 77 1.74 -13.10 -4.80
N ARG A 78 2.16 -14.01 -3.91
CA ARG A 78 1.27 -14.58 -2.90
C ARG A 78 0.62 -13.50 -2.03
N TYR A 79 1.38 -12.45 -1.69
CA TYR A 79 0.84 -11.35 -0.90
C TYR A 79 -0.21 -10.54 -1.68
N VAL A 80 0.07 -10.17 -2.92
CA VAL A 80 -0.90 -9.46 -3.76
C VAL A 80 -2.15 -10.30 -4.03
N ASP A 81 -1.97 -11.60 -4.30
CA ASP A 81 -3.10 -12.51 -4.48
C ASP A 81 -3.93 -12.64 -3.19
N TYR A 82 -3.29 -12.64 -2.03
CA TYR A 82 -3.98 -12.57 -0.74
C TYR A 82 -4.79 -11.28 -0.60
N LEU A 83 -4.20 -10.11 -0.85
CA LEU A 83 -4.92 -8.82 -0.78
C LEU A 83 -6.14 -8.82 -1.71
N LYS A 84 -5.99 -9.40 -2.89
CA LYS A 84 -7.12 -9.55 -3.83
C LYS A 84 -8.28 -10.36 -3.24
N THR A 85 -8.00 -11.42 -2.48
CA THR A 85 -9.05 -12.22 -1.81
C THR A 85 -9.77 -11.45 -0.70
N ARG A 86 -9.11 -10.43 -0.11
CA ARG A 86 -9.65 -9.60 0.97
C ARG A 86 -10.42 -8.38 0.47
N ALA A 87 -10.25 -8.02 -0.81
CA ALA A 87 -10.91 -6.87 -1.39
C ALA A 87 -12.35 -7.17 -1.79
N ASP A 88 -13.29 -6.33 -1.33
CA ASP A 88 -14.66 -6.32 -1.86
C ASP A 88 -14.74 -5.34 -3.03
N LYS A 89 -15.01 -5.85 -4.23
CA LYS A 89 -15.13 -5.06 -5.48
C LYS A 89 -13.94 -4.10 -5.68
N GLY A 90 -12.72 -4.55 -5.35
CA GLY A 90 -11.49 -3.79 -5.50
C GLY A 90 -11.15 -2.87 -4.32
N ILE A 91 -11.96 -2.81 -3.27
CA ILE A 91 -11.75 -1.98 -2.08
C ILE A 91 -11.33 -2.86 -0.90
N LEU A 92 -10.19 -2.51 -0.26
CA LEU A 92 -9.78 -3.05 1.02
C LEU A 92 -10.34 -2.19 2.15
N SER A 93 -10.85 -2.83 3.21
CA SER A 93 -11.49 -2.13 4.33
C SER A 93 -10.87 -2.47 5.69
N PHE A 94 -9.62 -2.93 5.71
CA PHE A 94 -8.88 -3.28 6.93
C PHE A 94 -7.49 -2.64 6.92
N GLY A 95 -6.89 -2.56 8.09
CA GLY A 95 -5.58 -1.97 8.31
C GLY A 95 -5.62 -0.81 9.30
N LEU A 96 -4.49 -0.14 9.46
CA LEU A 96 -4.32 0.97 10.41
C LEU A 96 -4.69 2.32 9.81
N GLY A 97 -4.74 2.41 8.47
CA GLY A 97 -5.01 3.65 7.76
C GLY A 97 -3.89 4.68 7.94
N ASP A 98 -4.26 5.95 8.04
CA ASP A 98 -3.35 7.06 8.36
C ASP A 98 -2.98 6.99 9.85
N TRP A 99 -2.02 6.09 10.16
CA TRP A 99 -1.66 5.76 11.53
C TRP A 99 -1.00 6.93 12.23
N TYR A 100 -1.38 7.11 13.49
CA TYR A 100 -1.01 8.22 14.37
C TYR A 100 -1.67 9.54 13.97
N ASP A 101 -2.86 9.44 13.40
CA ASP A 101 -3.74 10.57 13.14
C ASP A 101 -4.01 11.37 14.40
N TYR A 102 -4.16 12.68 14.27
CA TYR A 102 -4.31 13.60 15.40
C TYR A 102 -5.36 14.70 15.11
N GLY A 103 -5.87 15.31 16.16
CA GLY A 103 -6.88 16.35 16.12
C GLY A 103 -7.43 16.58 17.52
N ASP A 104 -8.70 16.95 17.62
CA ASP A 104 -9.42 17.10 18.91
C ASP A 104 -9.76 15.72 19.54
N PHE A 105 -8.87 14.76 19.36
CA PHE A 105 -8.96 13.40 19.87
C PHE A 105 -7.58 12.85 20.21
N ARG A 106 -7.53 11.74 20.94
CA ARG A 106 -6.26 11.07 21.23
C ARG A 106 -5.63 10.56 19.94
N ALA A 107 -4.37 10.90 19.68
CA ALA A 107 -3.59 10.41 18.54
C ALA A 107 -3.53 8.87 18.49
N GLY A 108 -3.51 8.32 17.29
CA GLY A 108 -3.45 6.88 17.07
C GLY A 108 -4.24 6.47 15.83
N PHE A 109 -5.41 5.88 16.01
CA PHE A 109 -6.22 5.38 14.91
C PHE A 109 -6.64 6.45 13.91
N SER A 110 -6.64 6.10 12.63
CA SER A 110 -7.11 6.96 11.54
C SER A 110 -8.57 7.40 11.75
N ARG A 111 -8.81 8.70 11.71
CA ARG A 111 -10.13 9.31 11.86
C ARG A 111 -10.41 10.40 10.82
N ASN A 112 -9.36 11.20 10.50
CA ASN A 112 -9.48 12.24 9.47
C ASN A 112 -9.48 11.62 8.06
N THR A 113 -8.76 10.53 7.86
CA THR A 113 -8.68 9.83 6.58
C THR A 113 -9.36 8.45 6.69
N PRO A 114 -10.30 8.10 5.80
CA PRO A 114 -10.95 6.79 5.85
C PRO A 114 -9.94 5.63 5.68
N VAL A 115 -9.94 4.66 6.59
CA VAL A 115 -9.10 3.45 6.50
C VAL A 115 -9.21 2.76 5.13
N PRO A 116 -10.41 2.54 4.55
CA PRO A 116 -10.52 1.92 3.24
C PRO A 116 -9.81 2.69 2.12
N LEU A 117 -9.75 4.01 2.20
CA LEU A 117 -9.04 4.83 1.22
C LEU A 117 -7.53 4.55 1.28
N VAL A 118 -6.95 4.59 2.47
CA VAL A 118 -5.51 4.36 2.68
C VAL A 118 -5.13 2.92 2.32
N ALA A 119 -5.87 1.95 2.83
CA ALA A 119 -5.64 0.53 2.56
C ALA A 119 -5.71 0.21 1.06
N THR A 120 -6.71 0.75 0.35
CA THR A 120 -6.86 0.54 -1.10
C THR A 120 -5.77 1.23 -1.91
N ALA A 121 -5.34 2.43 -1.50
CA ALA A 121 -4.21 3.12 -2.14
C ALA A 121 -2.91 2.30 -1.98
N HIS A 122 -2.64 1.74 -0.80
CA HIS A 122 -1.49 0.86 -0.59
C HIS A 122 -1.62 -0.47 -1.34
N TYR A 123 -2.82 -1.02 -1.45
CA TYR A 123 -3.06 -2.18 -2.32
C TYR A 123 -2.69 -1.87 -3.78
N TYR A 124 -3.20 -0.77 -4.33
CA TYR A 124 -2.84 -0.33 -5.68
C TYR A 124 -1.34 -0.17 -5.85
N MET A 125 -0.67 0.53 -4.93
CA MET A 125 0.77 0.72 -4.94
C MET A 125 1.52 -0.62 -4.96
N THR A 126 1.12 -1.55 -4.08
CA THR A 126 1.73 -2.89 -3.99
C THR A 126 1.57 -3.67 -5.29
N VAL A 127 0.38 -3.59 -5.94
CA VAL A 127 0.15 -4.22 -7.26
C VAL A 127 1.05 -3.59 -8.33
N MET A 128 1.21 -2.26 -8.33
CA MET A 128 2.08 -1.58 -9.31
C MET A 128 3.55 -1.97 -9.17
N TYR A 129 4.05 -2.12 -7.94
CA TYR A 129 5.40 -2.66 -7.71
C TYR A 129 5.53 -4.12 -8.17
N LEU A 130 4.49 -4.95 -7.97
CA LEU A 130 4.50 -6.33 -8.48
C LEU A 130 4.52 -6.37 -10.03
N VAL A 131 3.81 -5.46 -10.71
CA VAL A 131 3.91 -5.33 -12.18
C VAL A 131 5.33 -5.03 -12.62
N GLN A 132 6.03 -4.14 -11.90
CA GLN A 132 7.44 -3.85 -12.20
C GLN A 132 8.33 -5.07 -11.92
N ALA A 133 8.12 -5.78 -10.81
CA ALA A 133 8.82 -7.02 -10.51
C ALA A 133 8.60 -8.07 -11.60
N ALA A 134 7.37 -8.22 -12.10
CA ALA A 134 7.04 -9.13 -13.20
C ALA A 134 7.81 -8.79 -14.49
N LYS A 135 7.97 -7.50 -14.81
CA LYS A 135 8.82 -7.05 -15.93
C LYS A 135 10.28 -7.42 -15.74
N MET A 136 10.82 -7.25 -14.52
CA MET A 136 12.23 -7.55 -14.22
C MET A 136 12.53 -9.05 -14.26
N VAL A 137 11.55 -9.90 -13.94
CA VAL A 137 11.70 -11.37 -14.04
C VAL A 137 11.27 -11.94 -15.40
N GLY A 138 10.69 -11.11 -16.29
CA GLY A 138 10.25 -11.52 -17.63
C GLY A 138 8.97 -12.36 -17.63
N ASN A 139 8.04 -12.14 -16.72
CA ASN A 139 6.78 -12.87 -16.65
C ASN A 139 5.64 -12.07 -17.33
N ASP A 140 5.48 -12.25 -18.63
CA ASP A 140 4.49 -11.52 -19.43
C ASP A 140 3.04 -11.76 -18.98
N PHE A 141 2.71 -12.97 -18.54
CA PHE A 141 1.37 -13.28 -18.04
C PHE A 141 1.05 -12.41 -16.81
N ASP A 142 1.96 -12.37 -15.85
CA ASP A 142 1.77 -11.60 -14.63
C ASP A 142 1.76 -10.08 -14.92
N ILE A 143 2.54 -9.59 -15.89
CA ILE A 143 2.50 -8.19 -16.32
C ILE A 143 1.08 -7.82 -16.76
N HIS A 144 0.49 -8.59 -17.65
CA HIS A 144 -0.87 -8.31 -18.14
C HIS A 144 -1.92 -8.44 -17.04
N TYR A 145 -1.86 -9.52 -16.27
CA TYR A 145 -2.82 -9.81 -15.21
C TYR A 145 -2.85 -8.74 -14.12
N TYR A 146 -1.69 -8.39 -13.56
CA TYR A 146 -1.62 -7.40 -12.48
C TYR A 146 -1.78 -5.95 -12.97
N THR A 147 -1.46 -5.66 -14.24
CA THR A 147 -1.81 -4.37 -14.84
C THR A 147 -3.32 -4.20 -14.94
N SER A 148 -4.05 -5.22 -15.37
CA SER A 148 -5.52 -5.18 -15.39
C SER A 148 -6.08 -5.04 -13.98
N LEU A 149 -5.54 -5.79 -13.00
CA LEU A 149 -5.95 -5.67 -11.60
C LEU A 149 -5.73 -4.25 -11.05
N ALA A 150 -4.58 -3.63 -11.33
CA ALA A 150 -4.31 -2.26 -10.91
C ALA A 150 -5.33 -1.28 -11.49
N GLN A 151 -5.71 -1.47 -12.75
CA GLN A 151 -6.71 -0.64 -13.42
C GLN A 151 -8.10 -0.78 -12.80
N ASP A 152 -8.50 -2.00 -12.47
CA ASP A 152 -9.76 -2.28 -11.78
C ASP A 152 -9.80 -1.63 -10.39
N ILE A 153 -8.70 -1.71 -9.63
CA ILE A 153 -8.57 -1.06 -8.33
C ILE A 153 -8.67 0.46 -8.47
N MET A 154 -7.98 1.06 -9.43
CA MET A 154 -8.02 2.50 -9.66
C MET A 154 -9.43 2.99 -10.02
N VAL A 155 -10.15 2.24 -10.86
CA VAL A 155 -11.55 2.55 -11.21
C VAL A 155 -12.45 2.45 -9.98
N ALA A 156 -12.31 1.38 -9.19
CA ALA A 156 -13.06 1.19 -7.96
C ALA A 156 -12.77 2.29 -6.92
N PHE A 157 -11.50 2.66 -6.76
CA PHE A 157 -11.04 3.72 -5.87
C PHE A 157 -11.69 5.06 -6.22
N ASN A 158 -11.60 5.49 -7.47
CA ASN A 158 -12.20 6.75 -7.92
C ASN A 158 -13.72 6.75 -7.78
N LYS A 159 -14.36 5.62 -8.09
CA LYS A 159 -15.82 5.48 -7.91
C LYS A 159 -16.24 5.59 -6.45
N CYS A 160 -15.42 5.08 -5.53
CA CYS A 160 -15.74 5.02 -4.11
C CYS A 160 -15.43 6.34 -3.37
N PHE A 161 -14.29 6.96 -3.71
CA PHE A 161 -13.71 8.01 -2.87
C PHE A 161 -13.68 9.40 -3.51
N LEU A 162 -13.78 9.52 -4.85
CA LEU A 162 -13.75 10.81 -5.51
C LEU A 162 -15.12 11.52 -5.44
N HIS A 163 -15.14 12.67 -4.81
CA HIS A 163 -16.28 13.62 -4.82
C HIS A 163 -16.14 14.56 -6.00
N LYS A 164 -16.87 14.27 -7.09
CA LYS A 164 -16.75 15.02 -8.35
C LYS A 164 -17.06 16.51 -8.23
N ASP A 165 -17.99 16.88 -7.35
CA ASP A 165 -18.40 18.28 -7.17
C ASP A 165 -17.31 19.14 -6.55
N THR A 166 -16.46 18.56 -5.71
CA THR A 166 -15.36 19.25 -5.03
C THR A 166 -13.99 18.87 -5.56
N ALA A 167 -13.89 17.84 -6.42
CA ALA A 167 -12.68 17.21 -6.88
C ALA A 167 -11.73 16.80 -5.72
N GLN A 168 -12.32 16.35 -4.60
CA GLN A 168 -11.61 15.88 -3.41
C GLN A 168 -11.87 14.39 -3.17
N TYR A 169 -10.95 13.76 -2.47
CA TYR A 169 -11.05 12.36 -2.10
C TYR A 169 -11.45 12.20 -0.62
N GLY A 170 -12.33 11.21 -0.36
CA GLY A 170 -12.72 10.80 0.99
C GLY A 170 -13.27 11.99 1.80
N THR A 171 -12.63 12.30 2.91
CA THR A 171 -13.00 13.44 3.79
C THR A 171 -12.40 14.78 3.36
N GLY A 172 -11.59 14.81 2.29
CA GLY A 172 -10.84 16.00 1.91
C GLY A 172 -9.60 16.26 2.78
N SER A 173 -9.23 15.32 3.66
CA SER A 173 -7.99 15.42 4.45
C SER A 173 -6.76 15.47 3.55
N GLN A 174 -5.64 15.97 4.09
CA GLN A 174 -4.38 16.04 3.36
C GLN A 174 -3.98 14.65 2.82
N CYS A 175 -4.01 13.62 3.65
CA CYS A 175 -3.69 12.25 3.25
C CYS A 175 -4.67 11.72 2.19
N SER A 176 -5.98 11.99 2.32
CA SER A 176 -6.99 11.57 1.35
C SER A 176 -6.71 12.10 -0.05
N ASN A 177 -6.19 13.32 -0.18
CA ASN A 177 -5.86 13.94 -1.46
C ASN A 177 -4.43 13.62 -1.94
N ALA A 178 -3.47 13.48 -0.99
CA ALA A 178 -2.07 13.24 -1.32
C ALA A 178 -1.84 11.86 -1.94
N LEU A 179 -2.45 10.81 -1.38
CA LEU A 179 -2.25 9.43 -1.83
C LEU A 179 -2.63 9.22 -3.30
N PRO A 180 -3.84 9.57 -3.78
CA PRO A 180 -4.20 9.38 -5.17
C PRO A 180 -3.38 10.25 -6.13
N LEU A 181 -2.93 11.44 -5.71
CA LEU A 181 -2.02 12.28 -6.51
C LEU A 181 -0.64 11.64 -6.64
N PHE A 182 -0.05 11.22 -5.52
CA PHE A 182 1.26 10.56 -5.49
C PHE A 182 1.28 9.29 -6.33
N LEU A 183 0.22 8.49 -6.25
CA LEU A 183 0.08 7.22 -6.96
C LEU A 183 -0.45 7.37 -8.40
N GLN A 184 -0.67 8.60 -8.86
CA GLN A 184 -1.21 8.89 -10.19
C GLN A 184 -2.56 8.21 -10.48
N MET A 185 -3.38 8.05 -9.45
CA MET A 185 -4.72 7.46 -9.55
C MET A 185 -5.79 8.48 -9.94
N THR A 186 -5.45 9.77 -9.93
CA THR A 186 -6.38 10.87 -10.28
C THR A 186 -6.61 10.95 -11.79
N GLN A 187 -7.83 11.33 -12.20
CA GLN A 187 -8.08 11.73 -13.57
C GLN A 187 -7.46 13.11 -13.82
N ASP A 188 -7.03 13.38 -15.07
CA ASP A 188 -6.33 14.63 -15.41
C ASP A 188 -7.17 15.90 -15.11
N ALA A 189 -8.49 15.81 -15.22
CA ALA A 189 -9.41 16.90 -14.91
C ALA A 189 -9.44 17.25 -13.39
N ASP A 190 -9.13 16.31 -12.52
CA ASP A 190 -9.24 16.45 -11.06
C ASP A 190 -7.90 16.87 -10.41
N LYS A 191 -6.77 16.71 -11.13
CA LYS A 191 -5.42 17.04 -10.64
C LYS A 191 -5.26 18.47 -10.13
N PRO A 192 -5.77 19.54 -10.82
CA PRO A 192 -5.52 20.91 -10.37
C PRO A 192 -6.12 21.25 -9.01
N VAL A 193 -7.30 20.72 -8.70
CA VAL A 193 -8.02 21.05 -7.46
C VAL A 193 -7.43 20.32 -6.27
N SER A 194 -7.15 19.02 -6.42
CA SER A 194 -6.49 18.22 -5.38
C SER A 194 -5.09 18.75 -5.06
N TYR A 195 -4.34 19.22 -6.08
CA TYR A 195 -3.00 19.80 -5.93
C TYR A 195 -3.03 21.16 -5.22
N THR A 196 -3.98 22.04 -5.56
CA THR A 196 -4.15 23.35 -4.90
C THR A 196 -4.54 23.18 -3.43
N HIS A 197 -5.33 22.15 -3.12
CA HIS A 197 -5.73 21.86 -1.74
C HIS A 197 -4.54 21.40 -0.88
N LEU A 198 -3.66 20.57 -1.41
CA LEU A 198 -2.42 20.17 -0.75
C LEU A 198 -1.53 21.39 -0.46
N ARG A 199 -1.33 22.28 -1.44
CA ARG A 199 -0.54 23.51 -1.24
C ARG A 199 -1.13 24.47 -0.21
N ALA A 200 -2.45 24.55 -0.11
CA ALA A 200 -3.09 25.40 0.90
C ALA A 200 -2.81 24.93 2.34
N HIS A 201 -2.59 23.63 2.54
CA HIS A 201 -2.21 23.08 3.85
C HIS A 201 -0.71 23.21 4.15
N GLU A 202 0.17 23.26 3.15
CA GLU A 202 1.62 23.49 3.34
C GLU A 202 1.97 24.92 3.79
N THR A 203 1.09 25.89 3.57
CA THR A 203 1.33 27.31 3.93
C THR A 203 0.87 27.69 5.34
N VAL A 204 0.43 26.77 6.15
CA VAL A 204 -0.08 26.98 7.53
C VAL A 204 0.88 26.42 8.60
N LEU A 205 2.13 26.08 8.23
CA LEU A 205 3.19 25.73 9.20
C LEU A 205 4.20 26.86 9.34
#